data_afabf92f8a3b3d70f449375d845102ed
#
_entry.id   afabf92f8a3b3d70f449375d845102ed
#
_cell.length_a   1.000
_cell.length_b   1.000
_cell.length_c   1.000
_cell.angle_alpha   90.00
_cell.angle_beta   90.00
_cell.angle_gamma   90.00
#
_symmetry.space_group_name_H-M   'P 1'
#
loop_
_entity.id
_entity.type
_entity.pdbx_description
1 polymer ?
#
loop_
_entity_poly.entity_id
_entity_poly.type
_entity_poly.pdbx_seq_one_letter_code
_entity_poly.pdbx_strand_id
1 'polypeptide(L)'
;ELGGDVIHMDDFFLPPALRTQQRRSEPGGNVHYERFLTEVIPNLSSGRPFSYRRFDCSRMIMGEEIPVKNNGYVFVEGAYSCHPLFGDYMDRRVFLDIDGKTQEDRIRKRNGEDRLQDFLQLWIPLEEAYFQAFSVWEKADYIIL
;
A
#
# COMPACT_ATOMS: atom_id res chain seq x y z
N GLU A 1 -10.34 21.43 0.95
CA GLU A 1 -10.21 20.04 0.51
C GLU A 1 -9.52 20.02 -0.85
N LEU A 2 -8.40 19.32 -0.95
CA LEU A 2 -7.77 19.03 -2.22
C LEU A 2 -8.61 17.91 -2.87
N GLY A 3 -9.32 18.19 -3.94
CA GLY A 3 -10.02 17.17 -4.72
C GLY A 3 -9.00 16.27 -5.40
N GLY A 4 -9.23 14.97 -5.42
CA GLY A 4 -8.34 14.00 -6.08
C GLY A 4 -8.84 12.57 -5.93
N ASP A 5 -8.24 11.70 -6.70
CA ASP A 5 -8.46 10.26 -6.57
C ASP A 5 -7.52 9.66 -5.52
N VAL A 6 -7.95 8.61 -4.86
CA VAL A 6 -7.14 7.85 -3.92
C VAL A 6 -7.06 6.39 -4.36
N ILE A 7 -5.84 5.87 -4.47
CA ILE A 7 -5.57 4.47 -4.76
C ILE A 7 -4.99 3.85 -3.48
N HIS A 8 -5.64 2.83 -2.97
CA HIS A 8 -5.22 2.14 -1.75
C HIS A 8 -4.35 0.93 -2.08
N MET A 9 -3.13 0.87 -1.50
CA MET A 9 -2.25 -0.29 -1.70
C MET A 9 -2.85 -1.58 -1.15
N ASP A 10 -3.73 -1.50 -0.16
CA ASP A 10 -4.46 -2.65 0.37
C ASP A 10 -5.37 -3.33 -0.68
N ASP A 11 -5.77 -2.61 -1.71
CA ASP A 11 -6.51 -3.16 -2.85
C ASP A 11 -5.66 -4.11 -3.72
N PHE A 12 -4.35 -4.11 -3.51
CA PHE A 12 -3.37 -4.95 -4.21
C PHE A 12 -2.75 -6.01 -3.29
N PHE A 13 -3.49 -6.49 -2.31
CA PHE A 13 -3.01 -7.55 -1.43
C PHE A 13 -2.79 -8.84 -2.21
N LEU A 14 -1.73 -9.58 -1.86
CA LEU A 14 -1.36 -10.81 -2.57
C LEU A 14 -2.39 -11.92 -2.31
N PRO A 15 -3.00 -12.51 -3.35
CA PRO A 15 -3.96 -13.59 -3.17
C PRO A 15 -3.30 -14.85 -2.61
N PRO A 16 -4.04 -15.68 -1.85
CA PRO A 16 -3.49 -16.86 -1.18
C PRO A 16 -2.71 -17.81 -2.10
N ALA A 17 -3.18 -17.98 -3.32
CA ALA A 17 -2.54 -18.88 -4.31
C ALA A 17 -1.10 -18.47 -4.69
N LEU A 18 -0.75 -17.19 -4.52
CA LEU A 18 0.57 -16.66 -4.83
C LEU A 18 1.50 -16.53 -3.61
N ARG A 19 1.02 -16.85 -2.41
CA ARG A 19 1.77 -16.72 -1.15
C ARG A 19 2.74 -17.88 -0.93
N THR A 20 3.69 -18.05 -1.83
CA THR A 20 4.78 -19.02 -1.63
C THR A 20 5.67 -18.63 -0.45
N GLN A 21 6.45 -19.59 0.07
CA GLN A 21 7.42 -19.30 1.13
C GLN A 21 8.45 -18.25 0.68
N GLN A 22 8.94 -18.36 -0.54
CA GLN A 22 9.84 -17.39 -1.13
C GLN A 22 9.21 -15.99 -1.14
N ARG A 23 7.99 -15.85 -1.69
CA ARG A 23 7.30 -14.58 -1.78
C ARG A 23 7.06 -13.93 -0.41
N ARG A 24 6.74 -14.73 0.60
CA ARG A 24 6.53 -14.24 1.98
C ARG A 24 7.81 -13.77 2.65
N SER A 25 8.97 -14.26 2.24
CA SER A 25 10.27 -13.83 2.76
C SER A 25 10.81 -12.58 2.09
N GLU A 26 10.23 -12.14 0.99
CA GLU A 26 10.61 -10.91 0.30
C GLU A 26 10.06 -9.68 1.04
N PRO A 27 10.88 -8.66 1.34
CA PRO A 27 10.38 -7.38 1.82
C PRO A 27 9.36 -6.79 0.85
N GLY A 28 8.13 -6.51 1.32
CA GLY A 28 7.03 -6.07 0.47
C GLY A 28 6.39 -7.16 -0.40
N GLY A 29 6.76 -8.44 -0.21
CA GLY A 29 6.23 -9.57 -0.99
C GLY A 29 4.75 -9.88 -0.74
N ASN A 30 4.13 -9.31 0.27
CA ASN A 30 2.70 -9.43 0.55
C ASN A 30 1.81 -8.57 -0.34
N VAL A 31 2.38 -7.73 -1.20
CA VAL A 31 1.68 -6.93 -2.20
C VAL A 31 1.73 -7.63 -3.56
N HIS A 32 0.63 -7.62 -4.29
CA HIS A 32 0.56 -8.08 -5.68
C HIS A 32 1.11 -6.99 -6.61
N TYR A 33 2.40 -6.72 -6.51
CA TYR A 33 3.07 -5.63 -7.23
C TYR A 33 2.98 -5.79 -8.76
N GLU A 34 2.85 -7.02 -9.28
CA GLU A 34 2.65 -7.28 -10.71
C GLU A 34 1.36 -6.63 -11.22
N ARG A 35 0.29 -6.70 -10.44
CA ARG A 35 -0.96 -6.03 -10.79
C ARG A 35 -0.82 -4.51 -10.76
N PHE A 36 -0.20 -3.97 -9.74
CA PHE A 36 0.02 -2.53 -9.64
C PHE A 36 0.83 -2.01 -10.82
N LEU A 37 1.90 -2.74 -11.22
CA LEU A 37 2.72 -2.44 -12.38
C LEU A 37 1.96 -2.46 -13.71
N THR A 38 0.93 -3.30 -13.83
CA THR A 38 0.19 -3.44 -15.09
C THR A 38 -1.11 -2.66 -15.12
N GLU A 39 -1.80 -2.55 -13.99
CA GLU A 39 -3.13 -1.91 -13.92
C GLU A 39 -3.05 -0.41 -13.59
N VAL A 40 -2.04 0.04 -12.85
CA VAL A 40 -1.96 1.42 -12.35
C VAL A 40 -0.86 2.23 -13.00
N ILE A 41 0.39 1.79 -12.91
CA ILE A 41 1.55 2.59 -13.33
C ILE A 41 1.43 3.13 -14.76
N PRO A 42 1.10 2.33 -15.80
CA PRO A 42 1.02 2.83 -17.16
C PRO A 42 -0.11 3.83 -17.38
N ASN A 43 -1.15 3.74 -16.56
CA ASN A 43 -2.32 4.58 -16.69
C ASN A 43 -2.18 5.94 -16.00
N LEU A 44 -1.42 6.02 -14.91
CA LEU A 44 -1.19 7.27 -14.19
C LEU A 44 -0.60 8.35 -15.11
N SER A 45 0.42 8.01 -15.88
CA SER A 45 1.10 8.96 -16.77
C SER A 45 0.25 9.36 -18.00
N SER A 46 -0.82 8.63 -18.30
CA SER A 46 -1.67 8.90 -19.47
C SER A 46 -2.57 10.13 -19.30
N GLY A 47 -2.84 10.56 -18.06
CA GLY A 47 -3.81 11.61 -17.75
C GLY A 47 -5.25 11.27 -18.15
N ARG A 48 -5.54 9.99 -18.44
CA ARG A 48 -6.88 9.52 -18.85
C ARG A 48 -7.54 8.72 -17.74
N PRO A 49 -8.87 8.74 -17.63
CA PRO A 49 -9.58 7.87 -16.71
C PRO A 49 -9.25 6.40 -16.95
N PHE A 50 -9.13 5.64 -15.88
CA PHE A 50 -8.94 4.20 -15.90
C PHE A 50 -9.64 3.54 -14.71
N SER A 51 -9.63 2.23 -14.63
CA SER A 51 -10.08 1.50 -13.45
C SER A 51 -9.10 0.37 -13.11
N TYR A 52 -9.11 -0.04 -11.87
CA TYR A 52 -8.42 -1.23 -11.38
C TYR A 52 -9.35 -2.05 -10.50
N ARG A 53 -9.07 -3.32 -10.30
CA ARG A 53 -9.90 -4.17 -9.45
C ARG A 53 -9.34 -4.23 -8.02
N ARG A 54 -10.23 -4.01 -7.05
CA ARG A 54 -9.92 -4.22 -5.64
C ARG A 54 -9.78 -5.70 -5.33
N PHE A 55 -8.78 -6.07 -4.53
CA PHE A 55 -8.74 -7.37 -3.88
C PHE A 55 -9.46 -7.31 -2.54
N ASP A 56 -10.53 -8.08 -2.39
CA ASP A 56 -11.30 -8.16 -1.15
C ASP A 56 -10.61 -9.13 -0.17
N CYS A 57 -9.87 -8.57 0.80
CA CYS A 57 -9.16 -9.35 1.81
C CYS A 57 -10.08 -10.11 2.77
N SER A 58 -11.34 -9.69 2.92
CA SER A 58 -12.29 -10.37 3.80
C SER A 58 -12.81 -11.67 3.17
N ARG A 59 -12.96 -11.66 1.85
CA ARG A 59 -13.46 -12.79 1.06
C ARG A 59 -12.35 -13.53 0.31
N MET A 60 -11.14 -12.97 0.26
CA MET A 60 -9.98 -13.48 -0.46
C MET A 60 -10.22 -13.69 -1.96
N ILE A 61 -10.94 -12.76 -2.59
CA ILE A 61 -11.26 -12.78 -4.02
C ILE A 61 -11.04 -11.41 -4.66
N MET A 62 -10.98 -11.41 -6.00
CA MET A 62 -11.08 -10.17 -6.77
C MET A 62 -12.48 -9.59 -6.63
N GLY A 63 -12.55 -8.35 -6.18
CA GLY A 63 -13.79 -7.63 -5.95
C GLY A 63 -14.17 -6.69 -7.09
N GLU A 64 -14.73 -5.55 -6.74
CA GLU A 64 -15.26 -4.53 -7.65
C GLU A 64 -14.16 -3.77 -8.42
N GLU A 65 -14.54 -3.14 -9.51
CA GLU A 65 -13.71 -2.14 -10.19
C GLU A 65 -13.78 -0.81 -9.46
N ILE A 66 -12.61 -0.20 -9.27
CA ILE A 66 -12.45 1.12 -8.68
C ILE A 66 -12.10 2.10 -9.81
N PRO A 67 -12.97 3.07 -10.11
CA PRO A 67 -12.68 4.07 -11.12
C PRO A 67 -11.71 5.13 -10.59
N VAL A 68 -10.77 5.54 -11.44
CA VAL A 68 -9.82 6.63 -11.21
C VAL A 68 -10.03 7.66 -12.32
N LYS A 69 -10.38 8.88 -11.97
CA LYS A 69 -10.63 9.95 -12.96
C LYS A 69 -9.35 10.43 -13.62
N ASN A 70 -8.25 10.41 -12.86
CA ASN A 70 -6.90 10.76 -13.32
C ASN A 70 -6.82 12.16 -14.00
N ASN A 71 -7.62 13.09 -13.52
CA ASN A 71 -7.73 14.44 -14.08
C ASN A 71 -7.28 15.55 -13.11
N GLY A 72 -6.53 15.18 -12.07
CA GLY A 72 -6.04 16.09 -11.05
C GLY A 72 -5.00 15.39 -10.19
N TYR A 73 -5.08 15.57 -8.86
CA TYR A 73 -4.21 14.83 -7.94
C TYR A 73 -4.66 13.37 -7.84
N VAL A 74 -3.69 12.46 -7.87
CA VAL A 74 -3.89 11.06 -7.54
C VAL A 74 -2.99 10.73 -6.36
N PHE A 75 -3.59 10.32 -5.26
CA PHE A 75 -2.89 9.90 -4.05
C PHE A 75 -2.80 8.39 -4.03
N VAL A 76 -1.59 7.85 -3.97
CA VAL A 76 -1.38 6.42 -3.72
C VAL A 76 -0.97 6.28 -2.25
N GLU A 77 -1.83 5.68 -1.44
CA GLU A 77 -1.58 5.55 -0.01
C GLU A 77 -1.41 4.09 0.41
N GLY A 78 -0.64 3.91 1.47
CA GLY A 78 -0.34 2.62 2.09
C GLY A 78 1.15 2.36 2.20
N ALA A 79 1.52 1.48 3.13
CA ALA A 79 2.91 1.22 3.50
C ALA A 79 3.81 0.85 2.30
N TYR A 80 3.28 0.13 1.33
CA TYR A 80 4.01 -0.41 0.19
C TYR A 80 3.97 0.44 -1.08
N SER A 81 3.41 1.65 -1.02
CA SER A 81 3.28 2.54 -2.19
C SER A 81 4.61 2.92 -2.82
N CYS A 82 5.71 2.90 -2.07
CA CYS A 82 7.06 3.19 -2.53
C CYS A 82 7.86 1.93 -2.89
N HIS A 83 7.21 0.82 -3.25
CA HIS A 83 7.91 -0.43 -3.58
C HIS A 83 8.89 -0.20 -4.73
N PRO A 84 10.16 -0.66 -4.62
CA PRO A 84 11.21 -0.36 -5.61
C PRO A 84 10.88 -0.81 -7.04
N LEU A 85 10.11 -1.89 -7.19
CA LEU A 85 9.68 -2.37 -8.50
C LEU A 85 8.77 -1.38 -9.26
N PHE A 86 8.15 -0.43 -8.56
CA PHE A 86 7.30 0.57 -9.20
C PHE A 86 8.08 1.69 -9.89
N GLY A 87 9.39 1.76 -9.64
CA GLY A 87 10.22 2.81 -10.18
C GLY A 87 9.88 4.20 -9.62
N ASP A 88 10.19 5.22 -10.40
CA ASP A 88 9.97 6.61 -10.03
C ASP A 88 8.67 7.15 -10.68
N TYR A 89 7.53 6.74 -10.15
CA TYR A 89 6.20 7.05 -10.69
C TYR A 89 5.48 8.20 -9.97
N MET A 90 6.00 8.62 -8.82
CA MET A 90 5.41 9.67 -8.00
C MET A 90 6.13 11.00 -8.18
N ASP A 91 5.37 12.11 -8.26
CA ASP A 91 5.93 13.47 -8.23
C ASP A 91 6.41 13.86 -6.84
N ARG A 92 5.75 13.36 -5.80
CA ARG A 92 6.07 13.63 -4.39
C ARG A 92 5.83 12.40 -3.54
N ARG A 93 6.72 12.20 -2.56
CA ARG A 93 6.63 11.14 -1.56
C ARG A 93 6.53 11.73 -0.17
N VAL A 94 5.55 11.29 0.58
CA VAL A 94 5.34 11.69 1.96
C VAL A 94 5.41 10.46 2.84
N PHE A 95 6.33 10.46 3.80
CA PHE A 95 6.40 9.41 4.81
C PHE A 95 5.72 9.91 6.08
N LEU A 96 4.72 9.17 6.55
CA LEU A 96 4.04 9.45 7.81
C LEU A 96 4.69 8.60 8.88
N ASP A 97 5.48 9.22 9.74
CA ASP A 97 6.11 8.56 10.87
C ASP A 97 5.21 8.63 12.10
N ILE A 98 5.27 7.61 12.92
CA ILE A 98 4.45 7.51 14.12
C ILE A 98 5.16 6.63 15.15
N ASP A 99 5.15 7.04 16.41
CA ASP A 99 5.66 6.19 17.48
C ASP A 99 4.79 4.93 17.68
N GLY A 100 5.43 3.84 18.09
CA GLY A 100 4.76 2.55 18.19
C GLY A 100 3.55 2.52 19.12
N LYS A 101 3.56 3.32 20.21
CA LYS A 101 2.43 3.40 21.13
C LYS A 101 1.22 4.05 20.47
N THR A 102 1.43 5.15 19.79
CA THR A 102 0.36 5.85 19.05
C THR A 102 -0.18 4.98 17.92
N GLN A 103 0.68 4.24 17.21
CA GLN A 103 0.29 3.27 16.19
C GLN A 103 -0.62 2.19 16.78
N GLU A 104 -0.20 1.58 17.89
CA GLU A 104 -0.95 0.54 18.60
C GLU A 104 -2.33 1.05 19.05
N ASP A 105 -2.39 2.24 19.66
CA ASP A 105 -3.64 2.85 20.12
C ASP A 105 -4.61 3.14 18.95
N ARG A 106 -4.09 3.58 17.80
CA ARG A 106 -4.89 3.81 16.59
C ARG A 106 -5.42 2.50 16.01
N ILE A 107 -4.60 1.46 15.96
CA ILE A 107 -5.01 0.12 15.48
C ILE A 107 -6.08 -0.45 16.40
N ARG A 108 -5.85 -0.40 17.72
CA ARG A 108 -6.82 -0.86 18.74
C ARG A 108 -8.17 -0.18 18.58
N LYS A 109 -8.15 1.13 18.42
CA LYS A 109 -9.39 1.92 18.24
C LYS A 109 -10.13 1.59 16.94
N ARG A 110 -9.41 1.33 15.86
CA ARG A 110 -9.97 1.07 14.53
C ARG A 110 -10.42 -0.38 14.34
N ASN A 111 -9.65 -1.33 14.83
CA ASN A 111 -9.79 -2.75 14.52
C ASN A 111 -10.20 -3.63 15.71
N GLY A 112 -10.12 -3.09 16.93
CA GLY A 112 -10.39 -3.84 18.17
C GLY A 112 -9.17 -4.60 18.70
N GLU A 113 -9.27 -5.06 19.95
CA GLU A 113 -8.17 -5.73 20.66
C GLU A 113 -7.79 -7.07 19.99
N ASP A 114 -8.78 -7.84 19.54
CA ASP A 114 -8.53 -9.16 18.93
C ASP A 114 -7.69 -9.06 17.67
N ARG A 115 -7.92 -8.02 16.86
CA ARG A 115 -7.16 -7.80 15.62
C ARG A 115 -5.80 -7.16 15.87
N LEU A 116 -5.64 -6.45 16.98
CA LEU A 116 -4.37 -5.81 17.33
C LEU A 116 -3.21 -6.81 17.37
N GLN A 117 -3.45 -8.01 17.89
CA GLN A 117 -2.43 -9.05 17.97
C GLN A 117 -1.93 -9.48 16.58
N ASP A 118 -2.82 -9.57 15.60
CA ASP A 118 -2.44 -9.86 14.20
C ASP A 118 -1.51 -8.75 13.64
N PHE A 119 -1.81 -7.48 13.97
CA PHE A 119 -0.97 -6.36 13.55
C PHE A 119 0.40 -6.40 14.20
N LEU A 120 0.48 -6.62 15.50
CA LEU A 120 1.74 -6.65 16.25
C LEU A 120 2.64 -7.83 15.86
N GLN A 121 2.05 -8.98 15.55
CA GLN A 121 2.79 -10.22 15.29
C GLN A 121 3.12 -10.42 13.80
N LEU A 122 2.37 -9.83 12.90
CA LEU A 122 2.51 -10.08 11.47
C LEU A 122 2.70 -8.80 10.65
N TRP A 123 1.69 -7.89 10.68
CA TRP A 123 1.66 -6.79 9.71
C TRP A 123 2.71 -5.73 9.97
N ILE A 124 2.85 -5.27 11.21
CA ILE A 124 3.88 -4.27 11.57
C ILE A 124 5.30 -4.81 11.32
N PRO A 125 5.67 -6.03 11.73
CA PRO A 125 6.99 -6.59 11.40
C PRO A 125 7.27 -6.69 9.90
N LEU A 126 6.26 -7.01 9.08
CA LEU A 126 6.41 -7.04 7.62
C LEU A 126 6.63 -5.65 7.02
N GLU A 127 5.89 -4.65 7.50
CA GLU A 127 6.03 -3.25 7.08
C GLU A 127 7.40 -2.70 7.48
N GLU A 128 7.83 -2.93 8.71
CA GLU A 128 9.14 -2.50 9.20
C GLU A 128 10.29 -3.16 8.41
N ALA A 129 10.21 -4.47 8.16
CA ALA A 129 11.18 -5.16 7.34
C ALA A 129 11.27 -4.56 5.92
N TYR A 130 10.14 -4.20 5.33
CA TYR A 130 10.09 -3.53 4.06
C TYR A 130 10.71 -2.12 4.13
N PHE A 131 10.32 -1.30 5.10
CA PHE A 131 10.87 0.04 5.26
C PHE A 131 12.38 0.01 5.43
N GLN A 132 12.89 -0.89 6.27
CA GLN A 132 14.34 -1.06 6.50
C GLN A 132 15.08 -1.54 5.24
N ALA A 133 14.55 -2.56 4.56
CA ALA A 133 15.20 -3.13 3.39
C ALA A 133 15.39 -2.12 2.26
N PHE A 134 14.49 -1.15 2.13
CA PHE A 134 14.49 -0.19 1.04
C PHE A 134 14.75 1.25 1.46
N SER A 135 15.02 1.50 2.75
CA SER A 135 15.24 2.85 3.32
C SER A 135 14.17 3.83 2.85
N VAL A 136 12.90 3.45 2.98
CA VAL A 136 11.77 4.18 2.35
C VAL A 136 11.72 5.63 2.80
N TRP A 137 11.99 5.90 4.08
CA TRP A 137 12.00 7.26 4.64
C TRP A 137 13.10 8.16 4.05
N GLU A 138 14.24 7.59 3.62
CA GLU A 138 15.33 8.37 3.00
C GLU A 138 14.96 8.91 1.61
N LYS A 139 13.98 8.28 0.97
CA LYS A 139 13.49 8.64 -0.37
C LYS A 139 12.28 9.57 -0.31
N ALA A 140 11.78 9.87 0.87
CA ALA A 140 10.64 10.76 1.04
C ALA A 140 11.04 12.23 0.85
N ASP A 141 10.21 12.98 0.13
CA ASP A 141 10.35 14.44 0.01
C ASP A 141 9.96 15.13 1.33
N TYR A 142 9.04 14.53 2.08
CA TYR A 142 8.54 15.04 3.35
C TYR A 142 8.36 13.90 4.35
N ILE A 143 8.77 14.13 5.59
CA ILE A 143 8.48 13.26 6.73
C ILE A 143 7.57 14.05 7.68
N ILE A 144 6.43 13.48 8.02
CA ILE A 144 5.46 14.04 8.96
C ILE A 144 5.42 13.16 10.19
N LEU A 145 5.70 13.77 11.34
CA LEU A 145 5.72 13.14 12.67
C LEU A 145 4.34 13.19 13.34
#